data_159d4b589a3ebc2e33f7bef78054069d
#
_entry.id   159d4b589a3ebc2e33f7bef78054069d
#
_cell.length_a   1.000
_cell.length_b   1.000
_cell.length_c   1.000
_cell.angle_alpha   90.00
_cell.angle_beta   90.00
_cell.angle_gamma   90.00
#
_symmetry.space_group_name_H-M   'P 1'
#
loop_
_entity.id
_entity.type
_entity.pdbx_description
1 polymer ?
#
loop_
_entity_poly.entity_id
_entity_poly.type
_entity_poly.pdbx_seq_one_letter_code
_entity_poly.pdbx_strand_id
1 'polypeptide(L)'
;MDLSDITVGETLQRHLVENGFPADGGLSQKWGVVRVGPLPICIPNIKARRRATPIHDLNHVLSGYGHDAIGEAEISAFELGGGCKTYWVAWMLDWGALLLGISKPKRLFAAFVRGRRIGNLYGKDVEALLDTPFAHLRNEFGFDEKYQGNLADLVRFGGFLLLSPLVGAIAATPSILTSPLWLVEGAHRQRRAIVSG
;
A
#
# COMPACT_ATOMS: atom_id res chain seq x y z
N MET A 1 -15.36 26.12 -1.64
CA MET A 1 -14.31 25.58 -0.77
C MET A 1 -13.07 25.51 -1.60
N ASP A 2 -12.06 26.26 -1.28
CA ASP A 2 -10.80 26.27 -2.03
C ASP A 2 -10.11 24.92 -1.78
N LEU A 3 -9.75 24.22 -2.86
CA LEU A 3 -9.09 22.91 -2.77
C LEU A 3 -7.67 23.02 -2.14
N SER A 4 -7.16 24.24 -2.00
CA SER A 4 -5.86 24.53 -1.40
C SER A 4 -5.82 24.28 0.12
N ASP A 5 -6.99 24.29 0.80
CA ASP A 5 -7.07 24.24 2.26
C ASP A 5 -7.42 22.85 2.81
N ILE A 6 -7.64 21.86 1.92
CA ILE A 6 -7.95 20.48 2.34
C ILE A 6 -6.73 19.86 2.99
N THR A 7 -6.89 19.32 4.20
CA THR A 7 -5.81 18.67 4.93
C THR A 7 -5.49 17.25 4.40
N VAL A 8 -4.32 16.75 4.75
CA VAL A 8 -3.91 15.37 4.47
C VAL A 8 -4.89 14.37 5.09
N GLY A 9 -5.35 14.61 6.32
CA GLY A 9 -6.32 13.77 7.01
C GLY A 9 -7.68 13.72 6.32
N GLU A 10 -8.21 14.88 5.90
CA GLU A 10 -9.46 14.94 5.13
C GLU A 10 -9.34 14.25 3.77
N THR A 11 -8.18 14.41 3.11
CA THR A 11 -7.91 13.73 1.84
C THR A 11 -7.83 12.22 2.03
N LEU A 12 -7.19 11.76 3.11
CA LEU A 12 -7.15 10.33 3.47
C LEU A 12 -8.56 9.78 3.72
N GLN A 13 -9.39 10.46 4.50
CA GLN A 13 -10.75 10.00 4.77
C GLN A 13 -11.59 9.91 3.49
N ARG A 14 -11.49 10.92 2.61
CA ARG A 14 -12.14 10.89 1.30
C ARG A 14 -11.64 9.70 0.47
N HIS A 15 -10.34 9.50 0.42
CA HIS A 15 -9.71 8.39 -0.30
C HIS A 15 -10.20 7.01 0.19
N LEU A 16 -10.30 6.80 1.50
CA LEU A 16 -10.84 5.57 2.07
C LEU A 16 -12.30 5.33 1.63
N VAL A 17 -13.14 6.36 1.70
CA VAL A 17 -14.55 6.28 1.30
C VAL A 17 -14.70 5.99 -0.20
N GLU A 18 -13.99 6.72 -1.06
CA GLU A 18 -14.03 6.56 -2.53
C GLU A 18 -13.58 5.18 -2.98
N ASN A 19 -12.66 4.55 -2.26
CA ASN A 19 -12.17 3.20 -2.55
C ASN A 19 -12.95 2.10 -1.79
N GLY A 20 -14.03 2.46 -1.07
CA GLY A 20 -14.90 1.50 -0.37
C GLY A 20 -14.26 0.87 0.86
N PHE A 21 -13.25 1.51 1.44
CA PHE A 21 -12.63 1.09 2.68
C PHE A 21 -13.43 1.58 3.90
N PRO A 22 -13.39 0.85 5.02
CA PRO A 22 -13.89 1.36 6.30
C PRO A 22 -13.17 2.66 6.70
N ALA A 23 -13.83 3.50 7.49
CA ALA A 23 -13.28 4.78 7.94
C ALA A 23 -11.95 4.66 8.72
N ASP A 24 -11.69 3.50 9.31
CA ASP A 24 -10.44 3.17 10.01
C ASP A 24 -9.42 2.44 9.11
N GLY A 25 -9.60 2.43 7.78
CA GLY A 25 -8.77 1.66 6.85
C GLY A 25 -8.82 0.15 7.07
N GLY A 26 -9.84 -0.36 7.79
CA GLY A 26 -10.01 -1.77 8.14
C GLY A 26 -9.11 -2.23 9.29
N LEU A 27 -8.53 -1.32 10.06
CA LEU A 27 -7.60 -1.64 11.17
C LEU A 27 -8.26 -2.43 12.31
N SER A 28 -9.55 -2.23 12.55
CA SER A 28 -10.33 -2.99 13.55
C SER A 28 -10.65 -4.41 13.11
N GLN A 29 -10.57 -4.69 11.81
CA GLN A 29 -10.89 -6.00 11.27
C GLN A 29 -9.82 -7.04 11.61
N LYS A 30 -10.22 -8.30 11.75
CA LYS A 30 -9.29 -9.42 11.99
C LYS A 30 -8.42 -9.73 10.77
N TRP A 31 -8.95 -9.48 9.57
CA TRP A 31 -8.33 -9.76 8.28
C TRP A 31 -8.37 -8.52 7.39
N GLY A 32 -7.25 -8.20 6.75
CA GLY A 32 -7.22 -7.35 5.58
C GLY A 32 -7.49 -8.18 4.32
N VAL A 33 -8.23 -7.63 3.37
CA VAL A 33 -8.51 -8.29 2.10
C VAL A 33 -7.88 -7.49 0.97
N VAL A 34 -6.93 -8.11 0.29
CA VAL A 34 -6.34 -7.57 -0.95
C VAL A 34 -6.92 -8.34 -2.12
N ARG A 35 -7.36 -7.65 -3.16
CA ARG A 35 -7.89 -8.28 -4.38
C ARG A 35 -6.82 -8.37 -5.44
N VAL A 36 -6.53 -9.60 -5.89
CA VAL A 36 -5.65 -9.85 -7.05
C VAL A 36 -6.53 -10.39 -8.17
N GLY A 37 -6.98 -9.49 -9.04
CA GLY A 37 -8.03 -9.81 -10.01
C GLY A 37 -9.32 -10.25 -9.28
N PRO A 38 -9.91 -11.40 -9.66
CA PRO A 38 -11.12 -11.92 -9.02
C PRO A 38 -10.84 -12.59 -7.65
N LEU A 39 -9.57 -12.82 -7.30
CA LEU A 39 -9.18 -13.60 -6.12
C LEU A 39 -8.98 -12.68 -4.90
N PRO A 40 -9.77 -12.85 -3.83
CA PRO A 40 -9.50 -12.18 -2.56
C PRO A 40 -8.38 -12.90 -1.82
N ILE A 41 -7.31 -12.19 -1.51
CA ILE A 41 -6.23 -12.66 -0.64
C ILE A 41 -6.46 -12.07 0.74
N CYS A 42 -6.64 -12.94 1.73
CA CYS A 42 -6.84 -12.51 3.11
C CYS A 42 -5.51 -12.52 3.86
N ILE A 43 -5.13 -11.36 4.36
CA ILE A 43 -3.89 -11.16 5.12
C ILE A 43 -4.27 -10.96 6.60
N PRO A 44 -3.68 -11.73 7.52
CA PRO A 44 -3.92 -11.52 8.95
C PRO A 44 -3.57 -10.09 9.37
N ASN A 45 -4.50 -9.41 10.06
CA ASN A 45 -4.32 -8.03 10.48
C ASN A 45 -3.53 -7.96 11.79
N ILE A 46 -2.29 -8.48 11.77
CA ILE A 46 -1.38 -8.50 12.91
C ILE A 46 -0.93 -7.08 13.30
N LYS A 47 -0.43 -6.92 14.52
CA LYS A 47 0.03 -5.61 15.03
C LYS A 47 1.01 -4.90 14.10
N ALA A 48 1.94 -5.64 13.49
CA ALA A 48 2.93 -5.06 12.58
C ALA A 48 2.26 -4.48 11.31
N ARG A 49 1.24 -5.18 10.74
CA ARG A 49 0.47 -4.68 9.60
C ARG A 49 -0.35 -3.45 9.97
N ARG A 50 -1.05 -3.47 11.12
CA ARG A 50 -1.84 -2.32 11.60
C ARG A 50 -1.00 -1.05 11.78
N ARG A 51 0.29 -1.19 12.09
CA ARG A 51 1.22 -0.06 12.17
C ARG A 51 1.67 0.45 10.80
N ALA A 52 1.77 -0.42 9.80
CA ALA A 52 2.23 -0.06 8.46
C ALA A 52 1.10 0.49 7.58
N THR A 53 -0.13 -0.07 7.68
CA THR A 53 -1.25 0.26 6.80
C THR A 53 -1.58 1.77 6.73
N PRO A 54 -1.69 2.54 7.83
CA PRO A 54 -1.99 3.97 7.73
C PRO A 54 -0.92 4.76 6.97
N ILE A 55 0.34 4.34 7.06
CA ILE A 55 1.45 4.96 6.35
C ILE A 55 1.35 4.64 4.85
N HIS A 56 1.05 3.39 4.53
CA HIS A 56 0.84 2.93 3.16
C HIS A 56 -0.35 3.67 2.49
N ASP A 57 -1.48 3.78 3.18
CA ASP A 57 -2.65 4.49 2.68
C ASP A 57 -2.34 5.98 2.43
N LEU A 58 -1.57 6.62 3.31
CA LEU A 58 -1.11 7.99 3.11
C LEU A 58 -0.10 8.12 1.96
N ASN A 59 0.76 7.13 1.75
CA ASN A 59 1.64 7.09 0.59
C ASN A 59 0.83 7.01 -0.72
N HIS A 60 -0.28 6.25 -0.78
CA HIS A 60 -1.23 6.26 -1.91
C HIS A 60 -1.79 7.65 -2.14
N VAL A 61 -2.32 8.28 -1.09
CA VAL A 61 -2.92 9.62 -1.15
C VAL A 61 -1.93 10.66 -1.68
N LEU A 62 -0.71 10.67 -1.17
CA LEU A 62 0.30 11.65 -1.56
C LEU A 62 0.90 11.38 -2.94
N SER A 63 1.11 10.12 -3.30
CA SER A 63 1.72 9.76 -4.58
C SER A 63 0.75 9.79 -5.74
N GLY A 64 -0.56 9.58 -5.47
CA GLY A 64 -1.61 9.45 -6.46
C GLY A 64 -1.63 8.10 -7.17
N TYR A 65 -0.91 7.08 -6.68
CA TYR A 65 -1.02 5.71 -7.21
C TYR A 65 -2.36 5.09 -6.81
N GLY A 66 -3.01 4.38 -7.75
CA GLY A 66 -4.32 3.77 -7.53
C GLY A 66 -4.26 2.47 -6.73
N HIS A 67 -5.47 1.88 -6.47
CA HIS A 67 -5.63 0.59 -5.78
C HIS A 67 -5.89 -0.59 -6.73
N ASP A 68 -5.74 -0.39 -8.03
CA ASP A 68 -5.72 -1.52 -8.96
C ASP A 68 -4.37 -2.28 -8.86
N ALA A 69 -4.28 -3.44 -9.47
CA ALA A 69 -3.09 -4.27 -9.38
C ALA A 69 -1.80 -3.53 -9.81
N ILE A 70 -1.90 -2.63 -10.80
CA ILE A 70 -0.75 -1.85 -11.25
C ILE A 70 -0.43 -0.74 -10.26
N GLY A 71 -1.43 -0.04 -9.74
CA GLY A 71 -1.26 1.00 -8.72
C GLY A 71 -0.66 0.45 -7.43
N GLU A 72 -1.12 -0.73 -6.96
CA GLU A 72 -0.52 -1.44 -5.83
C GLU A 72 0.96 -1.80 -6.08
N ALA A 73 1.30 -2.20 -7.29
CA ALA A 73 2.69 -2.46 -7.63
C ALA A 73 3.54 -1.18 -7.75
N GLU A 74 2.95 -0.06 -8.21
CA GLU A 74 3.62 1.24 -8.26
C GLU A 74 3.90 1.79 -6.87
N ILE A 75 2.91 1.76 -5.96
CA ILE A 75 3.13 2.21 -4.59
C ILE A 75 4.18 1.34 -3.89
N SER A 76 4.13 0.03 -4.09
CA SER A 76 5.14 -0.90 -3.56
C SER A 76 6.54 -0.60 -4.10
N ALA A 77 6.67 -0.34 -5.39
CA ALA A 77 7.94 0.07 -5.97
C ALA A 77 8.43 1.41 -5.37
N PHE A 78 7.54 2.37 -5.17
CA PHE A 78 7.84 3.65 -4.53
C PHE A 78 8.30 3.46 -3.09
N GLU A 79 7.60 2.66 -2.29
CA GLU A 79 7.91 2.39 -0.89
C GLU A 79 9.24 1.65 -0.74
N LEU A 80 9.51 0.64 -1.58
CA LEU A 80 10.81 -0.04 -1.63
C LEU A 80 11.93 0.91 -2.05
N GLY A 81 11.67 1.82 -2.99
CA GLY A 81 12.62 2.85 -3.39
C GLY A 81 13.03 3.77 -2.24
N GLY A 82 12.07 4.24 -1.46
CA GLY A 82 12.29 5.07 -0.28
C GLY A 82 12.78 4.30 0.96
N GLY A 83 12.52 3.00 0.98
CA GLY A 83 12.82 2.09 2.07
C GLY A 83 11.81 2.12 3.20
N CYS A 84 11.32 0.95 3.62
CA CYS A 84 10.25 0.81 4.63
C CYS A 84 10.78 0.81 6.08
N LYS A 85 12.01 1.29 6.31
CA LYS A 85 12.63 1.40 7.65
C LYS A 85 12.50 0.12 8.47
N THR A 86 11.96 0.21 9.69
CA THR A 86 11.74 -0.92 10.62
C THR A 86 10.43 -1.66 10.40
N TYR A 87 9.66 -1.30 9.37
CA TYR A 87 8.37 -1.90 9.07
C TYR A 87 8.55 -3.16 8.21
N TRP A 88 8.99 -4.25 8.84
CA TRP A 88 9.29 -5.49 8.14
C TRP A 88 8.11 -6.05 7.33
N VAL A 89 6.87 -5.83 7.79
CA VAL A 89 5.68 -6.29 7.08
C VAL A 89 5.45 -5.51 5.78
N ALA A 90 5.76 -4.21 5.76
CA ALA A 90 5.74 -3.42 4.55
C ALA A 90 6.77 -3.94 3.55
N TRP A 91 8.02 -4.15 3.98
CA TRP A 91 9.05 -4.79 3.13
C TRP A 91 8.54 -6.06 2.46
N MET A 92 7.89 -6.97 3.22
CA MET A 92 7.42 -8.25 2.71
C MET A 92 6.26 -8.09 1.71
N LEU A 93 5.27 -7.26 2.06
CA LEU A 93 4.08 -7.08 1.23
C LEU A 93 4.41 -6.33 -0.06
N ASP A 94 5.17 -5.23 0.03
CA ASP A 94 5.57 -4.43 -1.12
C ASP A 94 6.42 -5.24 -2.09
N TRP A 95 7.34 -6.04 -1.55
CA TRP A 95 8.20 -6.87 -2.39
C TRP A 95 7.40 -7.90 -3.18
N GLY A 96 6.42 -8.55 -2.52
CA GLY A 96 5.51 -9.47 -3.18
C GLY A 96 4.60 -8.79 -4.21
N ALA A 97 4.14 -7.58 -3.91
CA ALA A 97 3.22 -6.82 -4.76
C ALA A 97 3.86 -6.31 -6.06
N LEU A 98 5.20 -6.21 -6.15
CA LEU A 98 5.89 -5.88 -7.41
C LEU A 98 5.47 -6.81 -8.57
N LEU A 99 5.15 -8.08 -8.27
CA LEU A 99 4.73 -9.05 -9.29
C LEU A 99 3.41 -8.68 -9.95
N LEU A 100 2.53 -7.95 -9.27
CA LEU A 100 1.25 -7.51 -9.82
C LEU A 100 1.42 -6.56 -11.01
N GLY A 101 2.51 -5.81 -11.03
CA GLY A 101 2.80 -4.82 -12.06
C GLY A 101 3.88 -5.22 -13.06
N ILE A 102 4.32 -6.49 -13.09
CA ILE A 102 5.45 -6.94 -13.93
C ILE A 102 5.23 -6.69 -15.42
N SER A 103 3.97 -6.58 -15.87
CA SER A 103 3.61 -6.21 -17.25
C SER A 103 3.90 -4.73 -17.58
N LYS A 104 4.17 -3.89 -16.59
CA LYS A 104 4.43 -2.45 -16.73
C LYS A 104 5.74 -2.02 -16.07
N PRO A 105 6.89 -2.66 -16.39
CA PRO A 105 8.15 -2.47 -15.67
C PRO A 105 8.67 -1.03 -15.70
N LYS A 106 8.39 -0.28 -16.77
CA LYS A 106 8.78 1.14 -16.86
C LYS A 106 8.05 2.01 -15.82
N ARG A 107 6.77 1.73 -15.56
CA ARG A 107 5.99 2.45 -14.55
C ARG A 107 6.53 2.15 -13.16
N LEU A 108 6.77 0.87 -12.87
CA LEU A 108 7.35 0.44 -11.59
C LEU A 108 8.74 1.05 -11.36
N PHE A 109 9.58 1.05 -12.38
CA PHE A 109 10.90 1.68 -12.28
C PHE A 109 10.79 3.19 -12.00
N ALA A 110 9.89 3.90 -12.67
CA ALA A 110 9.66 5.33 -12.42
C ALA A 110 9.20 5.58 -10.98
N ALA A 111 8.27 4.76 -10.45
CA ALA A 111 7.82 4.83 -9.07
C ALA A 111 8.95 4.54 -8.07
N PHE A 112 9.76 3.51 -8.33
CA PHE A 112 10.95 3.17 -7.54
C PHE A 112 11.94 4.35 -7.48
N VAL A 113 12.24 4.94 -8.64
CA VAL A 113 13.14 6.10 -8.72
C VAL A 113 12.58 7.28 -7.94
N ARG A 114 11.27 7.57 -8.07
CA ARG A 114 10.61 8.61 -7.29
C ARG A 114 10.84 8.37 -5.78
N GLY A 115 10.53 7.17 -5.28
CA GLY A 115 10.74 6.82 -3.88
C GLY A 115 12.20 7.00 -3.43
N ARG A 116 13.15 6.66 -4.29
CA ARG A 116 14.58 6.87 -4.02
C ARG A 116 14.98 8.34 -3.91
N ARG A 117 14.31 9.24 -4.61
CA ARG A 117 14.66 10.67 -4.62
C ARG A 117 13.99 11.43 -3.48
N ILE A 118 12.70 11.18 -3.25
CA ILE A 118 11.93 11.94 -2.27
C ILE A 118 11.70 11.20 -0.95
N GLY A 119 11.98 9.89 -0.90
CA GLY A 119 11.61 9.04 0.24
C GLY A 119 10.14 8.70 0.25
N ASN A 120 9.67 8.23 1.40
CA ASN A 120 8.28 7.94 1.71
C ASN A 120 7.98 8.29 3.17
N LEU A 121 6.78 7.97 3.65
CA LEU A 121 6.36 8.34 5.01
C LEU A 121 6.81 7.36 6.11
N TYR A 122 7.41 6.21 5.77
CA TYR A 122 7.92 5.30 6.80
C TYR A 122 8.98 5.97 7.67
N GLY A 123 8.76 5.95 8.99
CA GLY A 123 9.62 6.61 9.98
C GLY A 123 9.34 8.10 10.20
N LYS A 124 8.29 8.65 9.56
CA LYS A 124 7.76 9.99 9.86
C LYS A 124 6.69 9.91 10.95
N ASP A 125 6.47 11.01 11.64
CA ASP A 125 5.32 11.20 12.53
C ASP A 125 4.08 11.51 11.66
N VAL A 126 3.35 10.46 11.32
CA VAL A 126 2.20 10.55 10.42
C VAL A 126 1.05 11.33 11.04
N GLU A 127 0.84 11.21 12.36
CA GLU A 127 -0.23 11.94 13.05
C GLU A 127 -0.01 13.44 12.96
N ALA A 128 1.24 13.91 13.10
CA ALA A 128 1.58 15.31 12.94
C ALA A 128 1.37 15.85 11.51
N LEU A 129 1.32 14.97 10.49
CA LEU A 129 1.10 15.36 9.10
C LEU A 129 -0.39 15.51 8.73
N LEU A 130 -1.31 14.93 9.51
CA LEU A 130 -2.74 14.89 9.14
C LEU A 130 -3.38 16.27 9.03
N ASP A 131 -2.96 17.23 9.85
CA ASP A 131 -3.47 18.60 9.85
C ASP A 131 -2.78 19.52 8.82
N THR A 132 -1.76 19.01 8.12
CA THR A 132 -1.04 19.78 7.10
C THR A 132 -1.90 19.93 5.84
N PRO A 133 -1.92 21.11 5.19
CA PRO A 133 -2.56 21.26 3.88
C PRO A 133 -1.98 20.28 2.85
N PHE A 134 -2.83 19.54 2.17
CA PHE A 134 -2.43 18.46 1.26
C PHE A 134 -1.49 18.94 0.14
N ALA A 135 -1.84 20.06 -0.50
CA ALA A 135 -1.03 20.64 -1.57
C ALA A 135 0.36 21.07 -1.08
N HIS A 136 0.44 21.61 0.15
CA HIS A 136 1.70 22.01 0.76
C HIS A 136 2.63 20.80 0.97
N LEU A 137 2.08 19.72 1.56
CA LEU A 137 2.86 18.52 1.82
C LEU A 137 3.35 17.85 0.54
N ARG A 138 2.50 17.77 -0.50
CA ARG A 138 2.91 17.22 -1.80
C ARG A 138 4.06 18.02 -2.42
N ASN A 139 3.97 19.36 -2.36
CA ASN A 139 5.00 20.24 -2.90
C ASN A 139 6.31 20.14 -2.10
N GLU A 140 6.23 20.14 -0.77
CA GLU A 140 7.40 20.00 0.12
C GLU A 140 8.18 18.70 -0.16
N PHE A 141 7.47 17.59 -0.38
CA PHE A 141 8.11 16.31 -0.73
C PHE A 141 8.53 16.22 -2.19
N GLY A 142 8.07 17.10 -3.09
CA GLY A 142 8.36 17.03 -4.51
C GLY A 142 7.60 15.94 -5.26
N PHE A 143 6.38 15.59 -4.81
CA PHE A 143 5.59 14.53 -5.45
C PHE A 143 5.20 14.85 -6.90
N ASP A 144 5.14 16.12 -7.27
CA ASP A 144 4.74 16.57 -8.61
C ASP A 144 5.93 16.69 -9.58
N GLU A 145 7.15 16.47 -9.08
CA GLU A 145 8.35 16.51 -9.90
C GLU A 145 8.59 15.19 -10.66
N LYS A 146 9.32 15.31 -11.77
CA LYS A 146 9.76 14.15 -12.58
C LYS A 146 11.20 13.81 -12.24
N TYR A 147 11.45 12.56 -11.92
CA TYR A 147 12.75 12.06 -11.55
C TYR A 147 13.28 11.08 -12.60
N GLN A 148 14.55 11.21 -12.94
CA GLN A 148 15.24 10.28 -13.82
C GLN A 148 16.05 9.26 -13.02
N GLY A 149 15.93 8.00 -13.40
CA GLY A 149 16.73 6.92 -12.85
C GLY A 149 18.11 6.84 -13.53
N ASN A 150 19.06 6.32 -12.80
CA ASN A 150 20.41 6.01 -13.30
C ASN A 150 20.68 4.50 -13.28
N LEU A 151 21.87 4.09 -13.72
CA LEU A 151 22.25 2.68 -13.77
C LEU A 151 22.21 2.01 -12.39
N ALA A 152 22.60 2.70 -11.33
CA ALA A 152 22.56 2.15 -9.98
C ALA A 152 21.11 1.92 -9.50
N ASP A 153 20.19 2.80 -9.90
CA ASP A 153 18.75 2.60 -9.62
C ASP A 153 18.23 1.37 -10.39
N LEU A 154 18.63 1.21 -11.65
CA LEU A 154 18.22 0.06 -12.46
C LEU A 154 18.74 -1.26 -11.89
N VAL A 155 20.00 -1.32 -11.46
CA VAL A 155 20.58 -2.51 -10.83
C VAL A 155 19.86 -2.86 -9.53
N ARG A 156 19.58 -1.87 -8.68
CA ARG A 156 18.83 -2.09 -7.42
C ARG A 156 17.41 -2.57 -7.68
N PHE A 157 16.70 -1.90 -8.57
CA PHE A 157 15.35 -2.28 -8.95
C PHE A 157 15.32 -3.69 -9.56
N GLY A 158 16.27 -4.02 -10.43
CA GLY A 158 16.44 -5.36 -10.98
C GLY A 158 16.65 -6.42 -9.90
N GLY A 159 17.44 -6.12 -8.86
CA GLY A 159 17.61 -6.98 -7.70
C GLY A 159 16.30 -7.24 -6.95
N PHE A 160 15.48 -6.20 -6.73
CA PHE A 160 14.16 -6.36 -6.14
C PHE A 160 13.25 -7.24 -7.00
N LEU A 161 13.18 -6.99 -8.30
CA LEU A 161 12.37 -7.79 -9.23
C LEU A 161 12.80 -9.27 -9.27
N LEU A 162 14.11 -9.52 -9.30
CA LEU A 162 14.65 -10.88 -9.36
C LEU A 162 14.28 -11.71 -8.12
N LEU A 163 14.25 -11.09 -6.94
CA LEU A 163 13.94 -11.76 -5.68
C LEU A 163 12.43 -11.76 -5.36
N SER A 164 11.62 -10.97 -6.08
CA SER A 164 10.18 -10.83 -5.81
C SER A 164 9.41 -12.15 -5.82
N PRO A 165 9.66 -13.13 -6.72
CA PRO A 165 8.94 -14.40 -6.68
C PRO A 165 9.18 -15.16 -5.38
N LEU A 166 10.42 -15.18 -4.88
CA LEU A 166 10.77 -15.85 -3.63
C LEU A 166 10.12 -15.16 -2.43
N VAL A 167 10.30 -13.85 -2.31
CA VAL A 167 9.76 -13.08 -1.19
C VAL A 167 8.23 -13.07 -1.22
N GLY A 168 7.63 -12.93 -2.41
CA GLY A 168 6.18 -13.00 -2.59
C GLY A 168 5.60 -14.36 -2.18
N ALA A 169 6.26 -15.47 -2.50
CA ALA A 169 5.85 -16.80 -2.03
C ALA A 169 5.90 -16.91 -0.51
N ILE A 170 6.95 -16.39 0.13
CA ILE A 170 7.07 -16.36 1.59
C ILE A 170 5.96 -15.48 2.21
N ALA A 171 5.74 -14.29 1.65
CA ALA A 171 4.71 -13.36 2.13
C ALA A 171 3.28 -13.92 1.99
N ALA A 172 3.01 -14.69 0.93
CA ALA A 172 1.71 -15.32 0.68
C ALA A 172 1.45 -16.54 1.60
N THR A 173 2.49 -17.16 2.14
CA THR A 173 2.34 -18.39 2.94
C THR A 173 1.36 -18.24 4.12
N PRO A 174 1.40 -17.20 4.97
CA PRO A 174 0.42 -17.03 6.03
C PRO A 174 -1.02 -16.95 5.51
N SER A 175 -1.23 -16.24 4.40
CA SER A 175 -2.55 -16.09 3.78
C SER A 175 -3.08 -17.40 3.23
N ILE A 176 -2.22 -18.23 2.62
CA ILE A 176 -2.58 -19.55 2.10
C ILE A 176 -2.94 -20.48 3.27
N LEU A 177 -2.13 -20.51 4.33
CA LEU A 177 -2.36 -21.37 5.49
C LEU A 177 -3.61 -20.99 6.28
N THR A 178 -3.96 -19.70 6.30
CA THR A 178 -5.14 -19.21 7.02
C THR A 178 -6.39 -19.11 6.15
N SER A 179 -6.29 -19.33 4.84
CA SER A 179 -7.42 -19.26 3.91
C SER A 179 -8.62 -20.15 4.28
N PRO A 180 -8.46 -21.39 4.80
CA PRO A 180 -9.60 -22.19 5.24
C PRO A 180 -10.37 -21.54 6.41
N LEU A 181 -9.67 -20.84 7.31
CA LEU A 181 -10.30 -20.21 8.49
C LEU A 181 -11.22 -19.07 8.09
N TRP A 182 -10.79 -18.21 7.17
CA TRP A 182 -11.63 -17.08 6.77
C TRP A 182 -12.79 -17.51 5.85
N LEU A 183 -12.65 -18.58 5.05
CA LEU A 183 -13.75 -19.17 4.29
C LEU A 183 -14.86 -19.65 5.26
N VAL A 184 -14.49 -20.32 6.34
CA VAL A 184 -15.44 -20.73 7.38
C VAL A 184 -16.08 -19.53 8.07
N GLU A 185 -15.30 -18.51 8.46
CA GLU A 185 -15.82 -17.28 9.07
C GLU A 185 -16.76 -16.51 8.12
N GLY A 186 -16.41 -16.43 6.83
CA GLY A 186 -17.26 -15.82 5.80
C GLY A 186 -18.59 -16.52 5.63
N ALA A 187 -18.60 -17.84 5.59
CA ALA A 187 -19.82 -18.66 5.51
C ALA A 187 -20.71 -18.48 6.78
N HIS A 188 -20.11 -18.37 7.96
CA HIS A 188 -20.84 -18.09 9.19
C HIS A 188 -21.47 -16.69 9.22
N ARG A 189 -20.80 -15.66 8.71
CA ARG A 189 -21.35 -14.29 8.60
C ARG A 189 -22.53 -14.24 7.64
N GLN A 190 -22.44 -14.89 6.48
CA GLN A 190 -23.56 -14.97 5.54
C GLN A 190 -24.77 -15.69 6.14
N ARG A 191 -24.58 -16.79 6.86
CA ARG A 191 -25.68 -17.50 7.55
C ARG A 191 -26.35 -16.65 8.62
N ARG A 192 -25.58 -15.87 9.40
CA ARG A 192 -26.15 -14.96 10.41
C ARG A 192 -26.95 -13.82 9.79
N ALA A 193 -26.50 -13.25 8.67
CA ALA A 193 -27.22 -12.20 7.95
C ALA A 193 -28.57 -12.70 7.39
N ILE A 194 -28.65 -13.97 6.96
CA ILE A 194 -29.90 -14.59 6.45
C ILE A 194 -30.88 -14.90 7.59
N VAL A 195 -30.41 -15.20 8.80
CA VAL A 195 -31.25 -15.53 9.96
C VAL A 195 -31.74 -14.29 10.70
N SER A 196 -31.08 -13.13 10.52
CA SER A 196 -31.45 -11.86 11.20
C SER A 196 -32.24 -10.88 10.30
N GLY A 197 -32.56 -11.24 9.06
CA GLY A 197 -33.47 -10.51 8.14
C GLY A 197 -34.75 -11.27 7.94
#